data_c50dc936ef1fe9ff380a10762de96024
#
_entry.id   c50dc936ef1fe9ff380a10762de96024
#
_cell.length_a   1.000
_cell.length_b   1.000
_cell.length_c   1.000
_cell.angle_alpha   90.00
_cell.angle_beta   90.00
_cell.angle_gamma   90.00
#
_symmetry.space_group_name_H-M   'P 1'
#
loop_
_entity.id
_entity.type
_entity.pdbx_description
1 polymer ?
#
loop_
_entity_poly.entity_id
_entity_poly.type
_entity_poly.pdbx_seq_one_letter_code
_entity_poly.pdbx_strand_id
1 'polypeptide(L)'
;MALLFSGTLLLTGCVTLETAAPPVPTLAAHGKDTGTLEAGRRIYLESCTHCHKVEPVRDYAAARWPGIIEDMGERSKLSAVQQRAVLAYVLAAAAAR
;
A
#
# COMPACT_ATOMS: atom_id res chain seq x y z
N MET A 1 -49.38 -2.62 1.89
CA MET A 1 -48.46 -1.46 1.80
C MET A 1 -47.06 -1.96 1.87
N ALA A 2 -46.42 -2.07 0.72
CA ALA A 2 -45.02 -2.45 0.65
C ALA A 2 -44.16 -1.21 0.87
N LEU A 3 -43.51 -1.13 2.00
CA LEU A 3 -42.45 -0.17 2.24
C LEU A 3 -41.23 -0.63 1.49
N LEU A 4 -41.08 -0.09 0.31
CA LEU A 4 -39.82 -0.24 -0.43
C LEU A 4 -38.77 0.63 0.26
N PHE A 5 -38.02 0.03 1.15
CA PHE A 5 -36.76 0.61 1.57
C PHE A 5 -35.78 0.46 0.42
N SER A 6 -35.76 1.46 -0.43
CA SER A 6 -34.66 1.62 -1.37
C SER A 6 -33.45 2.08 -0.55
N GLY A 7 -32.74 1.12 0.00
CA GLY A 7 -31.45 1.39 0.63
C GLY A 7 -30.48 1.81 -0.47
N THR A 8 -30.32 3.11 -0.65
CA THR A 8 -29.24 3.63 -1.47
C THR A 8 -27.95 3.36 -0.72
N LEU A 9 -27.29 2.27 -1.07
CA LEU A 9 -25.94 2.00 -0.60
C LEU A 9 -25.05 3.06 -1.23
N LEU A 10 -24.80 4.13 -0.49
CA LEU A 10 -23.78 5.10 -0.89
C LEU A 10 -22.42 4.42 -0.74
N LEU A 11 -21.98 3.84 -1.86
CA LEU A 11 -20.58 3.49 -2.01
C LEU A 11 -19.79 4.79 -2.08
N THR A 12 -19.58 5.41 -0.93
CA THR A 12 -18.54 6.41 -0.82
C THR A 12 -17.24 5.70 -1.14
N GLY A 13 -16.52 6.15 -2.16
CA GLY A 13 -15.27 5.55 -2.60
C GLY A 13 -14.18 5.62 -1.54
N CYS A 14 -14.35 4.85 -0.46
CA CYS A 14 -13.28 4.56 0.45
C CYS A 14 -12.32 3.63 -0.29
N VAL A 15 -11.12 4.13 -0.55
CA VAL A 15 -10.02 3.27 -1.02
C VAL A 15 -9.87 2.18 0.04
N THR A 16 -10.12 0.93 -0.34
CA THR A 16 -9.91 -0.19 0.57
C THR A 16 -8.42 -0.39 0.78
N LEU A 17 -8.03 -0.97 1.91
CA LEU A 17 -6.62 -1.29 2.18
C LEU A 17 -6.04 -2.20 1.08
N GLU A 18 -6.83 -3.11 0.55
CA GLU A 18 -6.42 -4.01 -0.53
C GLU A 18 -6.16 -3.27 -1.85
N THR A 19 -6.93 -2.21 -2.12
CA THR A 19 -6.71 -1.38 -3.30
C THR A 19 -5.48 -0.49 -3.13
N ALA A 20 -5.30 0.08 -1.94
CA ALA A 20 -4.15 0.93 -1.63
C ALA A 20 -2.85 0.12 -1.54
N ALA A 21 -2.94 -1.08 -0.95
CA ALA A 21 -1.81 -1.98 -0.71
C ALA A 21 -2.17 -3.39 -1.16
N PRO A 22 -1.98 -3.71 -2.46
CA PRO A 22 -2.35 -5.02 -3.01
C PRO A 22 -1.70 -6.19 -2.28
N PRO A 23 -2.38 -7.36 -2.19
CA PRO A 23 -1.84 -8.54 -1.54
C PRO A 23 -0.55 -9.06 -2.17
N VAL A 24 0.39 -9.51 -1.36
CA VAL A 24 1.68 -10.02 -1.80
C VAL A 24 1.62 -11.20 -2.77
N PRO A 25 0.72 -12.19 -2.63
CA PRO A 25 0.66 -13.31 -3.57
C PRO A 25 0.56 -12.90 -5.04
N THR A 26 -0.12 -11.80 -5.33
CA THR A 26 -0.20 -11.23 -6.68
C THR A 26 1.15 -10.69 -7.15
N LEU A 27 2.04 -10.35 -6.23
CA LEU A 27 3.33 -9.72 -6.50
C LEU A 27 4.46 -10.74 -6.63
N ALA A 28 4.24 -11.99 -6.24
CA ALA A 28 5.27 -13.06 -6.25
C ALA A 28 5.88 -13.29 -7.64
N ALA A 29 5.13 -12.98 -8.69
CA ALA A 29 5.58 -13.11 -10.08
C ALA A 29 6.76 -12.18 -10.44
N HIS A 30 7.11 -11.24 -9.59
CA HIS A 30 8.19 -10.28 -9.84
C HIS A 30 9.56 -10.73 -9.29
N GLY A 31 9.68 -11.99 -8.88
CA GLY A 31 10.97 -12.57 -8.49
C GLY A 31 11.54 -12.09 -7.17
N LYS A 32 10.77 -11.38 -6.37
CA LYS A 32 11.20 -10.93 -5.05
C LYS A 32 10.82 -11.95 -3.97
N ASP A 33 11.61 -11.96 -2.88
CA ASP A 33 11.32 -12.80 -1.74
C ASP A 33 9.97 -12.42 -1.11
N THR A 34 9.06 -13.38 -1.05
CA THR A 34 7.70 -13.18 -0.53
C THR A 34 7.72 -12.67 0.91
N GLY A 35 8.62 -13.18 1.76
CA GLY A 35 8.75 -12.73 3.14
C GLY A 35 9.12 -11.25 3.24
N THR A 36 10.03 -10.78 2.40
CA THR A 36 10.41 -9.37 2.33
C THR A 36 9.25 -8.50 1.87
N LEU A 37 8.51 -8.95 0.86
CA LEU A 37 7.36 -8.22 0.34
C LEU A 37 6.23 -8.13 1.38
N GLU A 38 5.97 -9.20 2.11
CA GLU A 38 4.97 -9.20 3.18
C GLU A 38 5.37 -8.28 4.34
N ALA A 39 6.64 -8.30 4.73
CA ALA A 39 7.16 -7.38 5.74
C ALA A 39 6.99 -5.93 5.29
N GLY A 40 7.35 -5.63 4.03
CA GLY A 40 7.19 -4.31 3.46
C GLY A 40 5.74 -3.84 3.42
N ARG A 41 4.83 -4.72 3.03
CA ARG A 41 3.39 -4.42 3.02
C ARG A 41 2.89 -4.09 4.42
N ARG A 42 3.28 -4.88 5.40
CA ARG A 42 2.89 -4.65 6.81
C ARG A 42 3.37 -3.31 7.30
N ILE A 43 4.62 -2.97 7.06
CA ILE A 43 5.20 -1.69 7.45
C ILE A 43 4.47 -0.54 6.73
N TYR A 44 4.19 -0.68 5.45
CA TYR A 44 3.44 0.32 4.70
C TYR A 44 2.07 0.59 5.34
N LEU A 45 1.34 -0.45 5.68
CA LEU A 45 0.02 -0.32 6.30
C LEU A 45 0.09 0.23 7.73
N GLU A 46 1.11 -0.14 8.51
CA GLU A 46 1.25 0.29 9.89
C GLU A 46 1.84 1.70 10.03
N SER A 47 2.89 1.99 9.28
CA SER A 47 3.69 3.21 9.49
C SER A 47 3.31 4.34 8.55
N CYS A 48 3.01 4.05 7.30
CA CYS A 48 2.71 5.08 6.32
C CYS A 48 1.29 5.65 6.47
N THR A 49 0.45 5.03 7.28
CA THR A 49 -0.92 5.47 7.52
C THR A 49 -1.06 6.35 8.76
N HIS A 50 -0.02 6.50 9.57
CA HIS A 50 -0.07 7.25 10.82
C HIS A 50 -0.29 8.75 10.64
N CYS A 51 0.31 9.33 9.62
CA CYS A 51 0.27 10.78 9.40
C CYS A 51 -0.73 11.19 8.34
N HIS A 52 -1.17 10.26 7.50
CA HIS A 52 -2.02 10.52 6.35
C HIS A 52 -3.03 9.41 6.16
N LYS A 53 -4.02 9.66 5.31
CA LYS A 53 -4.82 8.60 4.72
C LYS A 53 -3.91 7.64 3.97
N VAL A 54 -4.31 6.37 3.89
CA VAL A 54 -3.59 5.39 3.08
C VAL A 54 -3.53 5.89 1.64
N GLU A 55 -2.32 6.20 1.19
CA GLU A 55 -2.10 6.58 -0.20
C GLU A 55 -2.03 5.31 -1.05
N PRO A 56 -2.82 5.21 -2.12
CA PRO A 56 -2.69 4.05 -3.02
C PRO A 56 -1.31 3.99 -3.63
N VAL A 57 -0.68 2.82 -3.57
CA VAL A 57 0.67 2.61 -4.10
C VAL A 57 0.77 3.04 -5.56
N ARG A 58 -0.30 2.86 -6.33
CA ARG A 58 -0.31 3.17 -7.77
C ARG A 58 -0.53 4.63 -8.12
N ASP A 59 -0.78 5.49 -7.13
CA ASP A 59 -0.96 6.92 -7.37
C ASP A 59 0.35 7.63 -7.73
N TYR A 60 1.48 6.97 -7.45
CA TYR A 60 2.80 7.51 -7.76
C TYR A 60 3.52 6.63 -8.77
N ALA A 61 4.23 7.25 -9.69
CA ALA A 61 5.10 6.53 -10.62
C ALA A 61 6.21 5.80 -9.83
N ALA A 62 6.59 4.61 -10.32
CA ALA A 62 7.60 3.80 -9.65
C ALA A 62 8.90 4.57 -9.37
N ALA A 63 9.32 5.42 -10.31
CA ALA A 63 10.53 6.23 -10.17
C ALA A 63 10.51 7.22 -8.99
N ARG A 64 9.32 7.56 -8.49
CA ARG A 64 9.19 8.50 -7.36
C ARG A 64 9.30 7.83 -6.01
N TRP A 65 9.03 6.53 -5.94
CA TRP A 65 8.96 5.80 -4.67
C TRP A 65 10.26 5.81 -3.86
N PRO A 66 11.46 5.67 -4.44
CA PRO A 66 12.69 5.71 -3.65
C PRO A 66 12.82 6.97 -2.80
N GLY A 67 12.56 8.15 -3.37
CA GLY A 67 12.61 9.41 -2.65
C GLY A 67 11.50 9.55 -1.59
N ILE A 68 10.31 9.06 -1.90
CA ILE A 68 9.17 9.06 -0.97
C ILE A 68 9.51 8.19 0.25
N ILE A 69 10.03 6.98 0.03
CA ILE A 69 10.36 6.06 1.11
C ILE A 69 11.52 6.59 1.97
N GLU A 70 12.50 7.23 1.36
CA GLU A 70 13.59 7.85 2.11
C GLU A 70 13.07 8.94 3.06
N ASP A 71 12.26 9.87 2.55
CA ASP A 71 11.70 10.95 3.34
C ASP A 71 10.73 10.43 4.42
N MET A 72 9.78 9.60 4.03
CA MET A 72 8.78 9.07 4.96
C MET A 72 9.37 8.05 5.92
N GLY A 73 10.38 7.31 5.50
CA GLY A 73 11.09 6.37 6.35
C GLY A 73 11.81 7.06 7.49
N GLU A 74 12.44 8.20 7.23
CA GLU A 74 13.07 9.01 8.28
C GLU A 74 12.03 9.55 9.27
N ARG A 75 10.93 10.09 8.77
CA ARG A 75 9.83 10.61 9.59
C ARG A 75 9.17 9.55 10.45
N SER A 76 9.07 8.32 9.95
CA SER A 76 8.49 7.18 10.65
C SER A 76 9.50 6.40 11.47
N LYS A 77 10.75 6.82 11.49
CA LYS A 77 11.87 6.17 12.21
C LYS A 77 12.08 4.71 11.77
N LEU A 78 11.93 4.42 10.50
CA LEU A 78 12.20 3.10 9.96
C LEU A 78 13.71 2.87 9.82
N SER A 79 14.15 1.66 10.16
CA SER A 79 15.53 1.24 9.91
C SER A 79 15.81 1.13 8.42
N ALA A 80 17.08 1.04 8.04
CA ALA A 80 17.46 0.85 6.64
C ALA A 80 16.88 -0.45 6.07
N VAL A 81 16.85 -1.52 6.87
CA VAL A 81 16.26 -2.81 6.46
C VAL A 81 14.75 -2.67 6.23
N GLN A 82 14.06 -1.97 7.14
CA GLN A 82 12.63 -1.72 7.00
C GLN A 82 12.32 -0.87 5.78
N GLN A 83 13.09 0.18 5.54
CA GLN A 83 12.92 1.03 4.35
C GLN A 83 13.12 0.23 3.06
N ARG A 84 14.11 -0.65 3.01
CA ARG A 84 14.32 -1.52 1.85
C ARG A 84 13.15 -2.48 1.62
N ALA A 85 12.59 -3.04 2.68
CA ALA A 85 11.44 -3.93 2.59
C ALA A 85 10.21 -3.20 2.06
N VAL A 86 9.92 -2.01 2.58
CA VAL A 86 8.80 -1.18 2.10
C VAL A 86 9.00 -0.80 0.64
N LEU A 87 10.20 -0.36 0.28
CA LEU A 87 10.50 0.02 -1.09
C LEU A 87 10.32 -1.17 -2.05
N ALA A 88 10.83 -2.34 -1.68
CA ALA A 88 10.65 -3.55 -2.49
C ALA A 88 9.16 -3.86 -2.70
N TYR A 89 8.37 -3.75 -1.65
CA TYR A 89 6.92 -3.96 -1.73
C TYR A 89 6.24 -2.95 -2.65
N VAL A 90 6.46 -1.64 -2.43
CA VAL A 90 5.75 -0.62 -3.22
C VAL A 90 6.13 -0.65 -4.69
N LEU A 91 7.39 -0.96 -5.01
CA LEU A 91 7.81 -1.10 -6.41
C LEU A 91 7.14 -2.31 -7.07
N ALA A 92 7.06 -3.43 -6.37
CA ALA A 92 6.37 -4.62 -6.88
C ALA A 92 4.87 -4.34 -7.04
N ALA A 93 4.24 -3.69 -6.07
CA ALA A 93 2.82 -3.34 -6.13
C ALA A 93 2.51 -2.34 -7.24
N ALA A 94 3.38 -1.36 -7.46
CA ALA A 94 3.22 -0.38 -8.53
C ALA A 94 3.36 -1.02 -9.91
N ALA A 95 4.18 -2.05 -10.05
CA ALA A 95 4.38 -2.78 -11.30
C ALA A 95 3.28 -3.83 -11.56
N ALA A 96 2.65 -4.34 -10.52
CA ALA A 96 1.58 -5.34 -10.64
C ALA A 96 0.30 -4.69 -11.16
N ARG A 97 -0.25 -5.25 -12.23
CA ARG A 97 -1.50 -4.79 -12.83
C ARG A 97 -2.49 -5.93 -12.91
#